data_453a371e57a3f8fafdca09e09d0c728b
#
_entry.id   453a371e57a3f8fafdca09e09d0c728b
#
_cell.length_a   1.000
_cell.length_b   1.000
_cell.length_c   1.000
_cell.angle_alpha   90.00
_cell.angle_beta   90.00
_cell.angle_gamma   90.00
#
_symmetry.space_group_name_H-M   'P 1'
#
loop_
_entity.id
_entity.type
_entity.pdbx_description
1 polymer ?
#
loop_
_entity_poly.entity_id
_entity_poly.type
_entity_poly.pdbx_seq_one_letter_code
_entity_poly.pdbx_strand_id
1 'polypeptide(L)'
;MLAKRVIVVSADKSYGKQLATALKAAGGTVDTHLALGELGHGELQASLLCLHLDGVLASAGAEIVPRLTGDARVIAVLPRSNLPAVVDIMQSSERIAGILVAEELDMRELSAMATRVLAGDIFGLEKLVPWGTKVYSTLVGDYQEKSVCIAQMSEFAELMGVRRKYREAIEQCVDEMLMNALYDAPVDEQGKQIFTEIPIKTRISLRVEQKASRGGGKSRPAAIAAF
;
A
#
# COMPACT_ATOMS: atom_id res chain seq x y z
N MET A 1 9.61 24.21 -3.19
CA MET A 1 8.92 22.94 -3.48
C MET A 1 7.88 23.24 -4.54
N LEU A 2 7.93 22.58 -5.70
CA LEU A 2 6.86 22.65 -6.70
C LEU A 2 5.59 22.08 -6.08
N ALA A 3 4.47 22.79 -6.25
CA ALA A 3 3.17 22.32 -5.76
C ALA A 3 2.84 20.96 -6.41
N LYS A 4 2.52 19.96 -5.60
CA LYS A 4 2.20 18.61 -6.08
C LYS A 4 0.81 18.65 -6.71
N ARG A 5 0.75 18.34 -8.00
CA ARG A 5 -0.50 18.34 -8.75
C ARG A 5 -1.26 17.03 -8.48
N VAL A 6 -2.51 17.17 -8.11
CA VAL A 6 -3.45 16.05 -7.88
C VAL A 6 -4.60 16.20 -8.88
N ILE A 7 -4.90 15.11 -9.57
CA ILE A 7 -6.05 15.06 -10.50
C ILE A 7 -7.10 14.14 -9.87
N VAL A 8 -8.34 14.63 -9.83
CA VAL A 8 -9.51 13.82 -9.41
C VAL A 8 -10.43 13.63 -10.61
N VAL A 9 -10.82 12.40 -10.86
CA VAL A 9 -11.83 12.08 -11.87
C VAL A 9 -13.00 11.39 -11.20
N SER A 10 -14.20 11.95 -11.33
CA SER A 10 -15.43 11.38 -10.78
C SER A 10 -16.62 11.84 -11.61
N ALA A 11 -17.43 10.91 -12.10
CA ALA A 11 -18.67 11.22 -12.80
C ALA A 11 -19.71 11.84 -11.87
N ASP A 12 -19.67 11.54 -10.57
CA ASP A 12 -20.46 12.22 -9.55
C ASP A 12 -19.76 13.51 -9.12
N LYS A 13 -20.34 14.63 -9.51
CA LYS A 13 -19.84 15.98 -9.20
C LYS A 13 -19.78 16.27 -7.69
N SER A 14 -20.75 15.75 -6.93
CA SER A 14 -20.81 15.99 -5.48
C SER A 14 -19.73 15.19 -4.77
N TYR A 15 -19.62 13.92 -5.09
CA TYR A 15 -18.60 13.03 -4.55
C TYR A 15 -17.19 13.46 -4.96
N GLY A 16 -17.00 13.86 -6.22
CA GLY A 16 -15.73 14.42 -6.72
C GLY A 16 -15.28 15.66 -5.94
N LYS A 17 -16.21 16.54 -5.54
CA LYS A 17 -15.89 17.68 -4.66
C LYS A 17 -15.45 17.25 -3.26
N GLN A 18 -16.05 16.21 -2.69
CA GLN A 18 -15.65 15.68 -1.39
C GLN A 18 -14.24 15.08 -1.45
N LEU A 19 -13.96 14.27 -2.48
CA LEU A 19 -12.62 13.74 -2.74
C LEU A 19 -11.60 14.87 -2.90
N ALA A 20 -11.91 15.88 -3.71
CA ALA A 20 -11.03 17.02 -3.93
C ALA A 20 -10.74 17.80 -2.63
N THR A 21 -11.73 17.93 -1.74
CA THR A 21 -11.54 18.61 -0.45
C THR A 21 -10.58 17.83 0.44
N ALA A 22 -10.74 16.50 0.54
CA ALA A 22 -9.84 15.63 1.29
C ALA A 22 -8.41 15.68 0.74
N LEU A 23 -8.27 15.67 -0.59
CA LEU A 23 -6.97 15.70 -1.27
C LEU A 23 -6.27 17.06 -1.20
N LYS A 24 -7.02 18.17 -1.14
CA LYS A 24 -6.46 19.50 -0.84
C LYS A 24 -5.87 19.54 0.56
N ALA A 25 -6.51 18.90 1.55
CA ALA A 25 -5.99 18.81 2.91
C ALA A 25 -4.66 18.02 2.97
N ALA A 26 -4.41 17.14 2.01
CA ALA A 26 -3.13 16.43 1.86
C ALA A 26 -1.97 17.30 1.30
N GLY A 27 -2.22 18.57 0.97
CA GLY A 27 -1.20 19.52 0.52
C GLY A 27 -0.96 19.56 -0.99
N GLY A 28 -1.88 19.04 -1.81
CA GLY A 28 -1.82 19.11 -3.27
C GLY A 28 -2.63 20.26 -3.88
N THR A 29 -2.26 20.69 -5.09
CA THR A 29 -3.14 21.49 -5.96
C THR A 29 -4.04 20.52 -6.72
N VAL A 30 -5.36 20.64 -6.54
CA VAL A 30 -6.32 19.64 -7.01
C VAL A 30 -7.12 20.16 -8.19
N ASP A 31 -7.05 19.45 -9.31
CA ASP A 31 -7.90 19.63 -10.50
C ASP A 31 -8.98 18.53 -10.49
N THR A 32 -10.23 18.90 -10.78
CA THR A 32 -11.36 17.96 -10.77
C THR A 32 -12.00 17.85 -12.15
N HIS A 33 -12.17 16.64 -12.64
CA HIS A 33 -12.77 16.32 -13.92
C HIS A 33 -13.97 15.38 -13.76
N LEU A 34 -14.98 15.53 -14.59
CA LEU A 34 -16.18 14.69 -14.57
C LEU A 34 -16.02 13.43 -15.42
N ALA A 35 -15.14 13.46 -16.40
CA ALA A 35 -14.90 12.35 -17.30
C ALA A 35 -13.41 12.26 -17.68
N LEU A 36 -12.94 11.06 -17.99
CA LEU A 36 -11.57 10.81 -18.45
C LEU A 36 -11.24 11.53 -19.74
N GLY A 37 -12.24 11.74 -20.63
CA GLY A 37 -12.08 12.47 -21.88
C GLY A 37 -11.67 13.95 -21.70
N GLU A 38 -11.97 14.57 -20.56
CA GLU A 38 -11.55 15.92 -20.23
C GLU A 38 -10.04 16.05 -19.99
N LEU A 39 -9.34 14.92 -19.75
CA LEU A 39 -7.90 14.90 -19.56
C LEU A 39 -7.08 14.98 -20.86
N GLY A 40 -7.76 15.09 -22.03
CA GLY A 40 -7.11 15.10 -23.34
C GLY A 40 -6.50 13.74 -23.69
N HIS A 41 -5.65 13.70 -24.72
CA HIS A 41 -5.04 12.46 -25.23
C HIS A 41 -3.52 12.36 -24.97
N GLY A 42 -2.90 13.37 -24.38
CA GLY A 42 -1.45 13.42 -24.14
C GLY A 42 -1.02 12.77 -22.82
N GLU A 43 0.25 12.94 -22.52
CA GLU A 43 0.83 12.57 -21.22
C GLU A 43 0.19 13.38 -20.09
N LEU A 44 -0.01 12.70 -18.95
CA LEU A 44 -0.58 13.30 -17.75
C LEU A 44 0.52 13.58 -16.73
N GLN A 45 0.79 14.86 -16.53
CA GLN A 45 1.69 15.31 -15.47
C GLN A 45 0.91 15.53 -14.17
N ALA A 46 0.97 14.55 -13.30
CA ALA A 46 0.40 14.61 -11.95
C ALA A 46 1.36 13.96 -10.95
N SER A 47 1.23 14.29 -9.68
CA SER A 47 1.87 13.56 -8.59
C SER A 47 0.95 12.45 -8.06
N LEU A 48 -0.36 12.68 -8.14
CA LEU A 48 -1.39 11.73 -7.72
C LEU A 48 -2.61 11.85 -8.63
N LEU A 49 -3.12 10.71 -9.07
CA LEU A 49 -4.40 10.57 -9.76
C LEU A 49 -5.37 9.82 -8.84
N CYS A 50 -6.50 10.43 -8.50
CA CYS A 50 -7.58 9.80 -7.77
C CYS A 50 -8.72 9.51 -8.76
N LEU A 51 -8.99 8.22 -8.98
CA LEU A 51 -10.01 7.75 -9.89
C LEU A 51 -11.21 7.21 -9.11
N HIS A 52 -12.36 7.86 -9.21
CA HIS A 52 -13.63 7.30 -8.76
C HIS A 52 -14.23 6.51 -9.92
N LEU A 53 -14.09 5.19 -9.83
CA LEU A 53 -14.45 4.25 -10.88
C LEU A 53 -15.88 3.73 -10.67
N ASP A 54 -16.85 4.54 -10.98
CA ASP A 54 -18.26 4.14 -10.98
C ASP A 54 -18.67 3.60 -12.34
N GLY A 55 -19.23 2.39 -12.39
CA GLY A 55 -19.77 1.78 -13.62
C GLY A 55 -18.76 1.68 -14.77
N VAL A 56 -19.03 2.42 -15.84
CA VAL A 56 -18.27 2.40 -17.13
C VAL A 56 -16.80 2.84 -16.99
N LEU A 57 -16.46 3.58 -15.93
CA LEU A 57 -15.10 4.09 -15.75
C LEU A 57 -14.09 3.01 -15.31
N ALA A 58 -14.54 1.83 -14.91
CA ALA A 58 -13.63 0.76 -14.47
C ALA A 58 -12.71 0.28 -15.61
N SER A 59 -13.22 0.11 -16.82
CA SER A 59 -12.43 -0.28 -18.00
C SER A 59 -11.52 0.86 -18.48
N ALA A 60 -11.99 2.10 -18.39
CA ALA A 60 -11.25 3.27 -18.83
C ALA A 60 -10.09 3.64 -17.90
N GLY A 61 -10.11 3.19 -16.63
CA GLY A 61 -8.99 3.37 -15.70
C GLY A 61 -7.70 2.71 -16.21
N ALA A 62 -7.79 1.55 -16.82
CA ALA A 62 -6.66 0.84 -17.40
C ALA A 62 -5.99 1.59 -18.56
N GLU A 63 -6.74 2.40 -19.31
CA GLU A 63 -6.20 3.19 -20.43
C GLU A 63 -5.49 4.47 -19.97
N ILE A 64 -5.89 5.02 -18.82
CA ILE A 64 -5.36 6.31 -18.36
C ILE A 64 -4.08 6.18 -17.54
N VAL A 65 -3.94 5.09 -16.79
CA VAL A 65 -2.79 4.87 -15.92
C VAL A 65 -1.45 4.86 -16.68
N PRO A 66 -1.34 4.21 -17.87
CA PRO A 66 -0.10 4.25 -18.67
C PRO A 66 0.31 5.65 -19.14
N ARG A 67 -0.62 6.61 -19.19
CA ARG A 67 -0.35 7.98 -19.63
C ARG A 67 0.29 8.86 -18.56
N LEU A 68 0.33 8.40 -17.31
CA LEU A 68 0.97 9.10 -16.20
C LEU A 68 2.49 9.11 -16.38
N THR A 69 3.09 10.28 -16.20
CA THR A 69 4.54 10.47 -16.28
C THR A 69 5.19 10.55 -14.89
N GLY A 70 6.51 10.38 -14.83
CA GLY A 70 7.29 10.46 -13.60
C GLY A 70 6.85 9.42 -12.55
N ASP A 71 6.93 9.79 -11.28
CA ASP A 71 6.59 8.96 -10.12
C ASP A 71 5.13 9.07 -9.69
N ALA A 72 4.25 9.47 -10.61
CA ALA A 72 2.82 9.61 -10.34
C ALA A 72 2.23 8.30 -9.81
N ARG A 73 1.38 8.41 -8.79
CA ARG A 73 0.67 7.29 -8.18
C ARG A 73 -0.84 7.42 -8.39
N VAL A 74 -1.53 6.32 -8.22
CA VAL A 74 -2.98 6.23 -8.42
C VAL A 74 -3.63 5.73 -7.14
N ILE A 75 -4.70 6.40 -6.72
CA ILE A 75 -5.66 5.89 -5.74
C ILE A 75 -6.97 5.64 -6.50
N ALA A 76 -7.42 4.41 -6.50
CA ALA A 76 -8.71 4.04 -7.09
C ALA A 76 -9.78 3.96 -5.99
N VAL A 77 -10.92 4.60 -6.25
CA VAL A 77 -12.11 4.55 -5.37
C VAL A 77 -13.19 3.84 -6.16
N LEU A 78 -13.67 2.70 -5.68
CA LEU A 78 -14.64 1.85 -6.38
C LEU A 78 -15.85 1.58 -5.49
N PRO A 79 -17.05 1.44 -6.08
CA PRO A 79 -18.18 0.87 -5.38
C PRO A 79 -17.90 -0.62 -5.07
N ARG A 80 -18.46 -1.11 -3.97
CA ARG A 80 -18.33 -2.52 -3.54
C ARG A 80 -18.71 -3.52 -4.64
N SER A 81 -19.67 -3.17 -5.50
CA SER A 81 -20.09 -3.97 -6.63
C SER A 81 -18.98 -4.21 -7.66
N ASN A 82 -17.97 -3.34 -7.73
CA ASN A 82 -16.87 -3.41 -8.68
C ASN A 82 -15.59 -4.02 -8.09
N LEU A 83 -15.62 -4.54 -6.87
CA LEU A 83 -14.47 -5.20 -6.25
C LEU A 83 -13.86 -6.33 -7.10
N PRO A 84 -14.62 -7.13 -7.87
CA PRO A 84 -14.03 -8.11 -8.78
C PRO A 84 -13.04 -7.51 -9.80
N ALA A 85 -13.22 -6.25 -10.19
CA ALA A 85 -12.32 -5.56 -11.12
C ALA A 85 -10.99 -5.10 -10.46
N VAL A 86 -10.87 -5.23 -9.13
CA VAL A 86 -9.65 -4.83 -8.38
C VAL A 86 -8.41 -5.57 -8.89
N VAL A 87 -8.53 -6.85 -9.17
CA VAL A 87 -7.41 -7.68 -9.64
C VAL A 87 -6.86 -7.12 -10.96
N ASP A 88 -7.74 -6.85 -11.91
CA ASP A 88 -7.36 -6.32 -13.23
C ASP A 88 -6.71 -4.93 -13.10
N ILE A 89 -7.27 -4.07 -12.23
CA ILE A 89 -6.73 -2.74 -11.96
C ILE A 89 -5.34 -2.84 -11.34
N MET A 90 -5.14 -3.69 -10.35
CA MET A 90 -3.83 -3.87 -9.70
C MET A 90 -2.78 -4.46 -10.65
N GLN A 91 -3.19 -5.37 -11.52
CA GLN A 91 -2.30 -5.96 -12.52
C GLN A 91 -1.95 -4.98 -13.64
N SER A 92 -2.78 -3.96 -13.87
CA SER A 92 -2.58 -3.00 -14.95
C SER A 92 -1.37 -2.09 -14.74
N SER A 93 -0.94 -1.86 -13.49
CA SER A 93 0.17 -0.95 -13.21
C SER A 93 0.68 -1.02 -11.77
N GLU A 94 2.00 -0.98 -11.62
CA GLU A 94 2.69 -0.78 -10.32
C GLU A 94 2.46 0.63 -9.72
N ARG A 95 1.79 1.53 -10.44
CA ARG A 95 1.48 2.88 -9.96
C ARG A 95 0.30 2.93 -8.99
N ILE A 96 -0.46 1.85 -8.86
CA ILE A 96 -1.59 1.78 -7.94
C ILE A 96 -1.06 1.79 -6.49
N ALA A 97 -1.32 2.87 -5.78
CA ALA A 97 -0.89 3.06 -4.39
C ALA A 97 -1.96 2.63 -3.38
N GLY A 98 -3.21 2.55 -3.80
CA GLY A 98 -4.30 2.10 -2.95
C GLY A 98 -5.62 1.96 -3.69
N ILE A 99 -6.47 1.09 -3.14
CA ILE A 99 -7.85 0.89 -3.59
C ILE A 99 -8.75 1.07 -2.38
N LEU A 100 -9.77 1.90 -2.52
CA LEU A 100 -10.72 2.26 -1.47
C LEU A 100 -12.14 1.94 -1.92
N VAL A 101 -12.96 1.47 -0.99
CA VAL A 101 -14.38 1.18 -1.23
C VAL A 101 -15.19 2.45 -0.99
N ALA A 102 -15.90 2.92 -2.01
CA ALA A 102 -16.58 4.22 -1.99
C ALA A 102 -17.60 4.36 -0.85
N GLU A 103 -18.34 3.29 -0.55
CA GLU A 103 -19.39 3.27 0.46
C GLU A 103 -18.83 3.28 1.89
N GLU A 104 -17.57 2.91 2.08
CA GLU A 104 -16.92 2.83 3.39
C GLU A 104 -15.87 3.92 3.59
N LEU A 105 -15.64 4.77 2.58
CA LEU A 105 -14.54 5.72 2.57
C LEU A 105 -14.73 6.84 3.60
N ASP A 106 -13.87 6.88 4.60
CA ASP A 106 -13.66 8.07 5.43
C ASP A 106 -12.73 9.04 4.69
N MET A 107 -13.19 10.28 4.45
CA MET A 107 -12.40 11.32 3.78
C MET A 107 -11.11 11.68 4.54
N ARG A 108 -11.04 11.43 5.84
CA ARG A 108 -9.81 11.56 6.64
C ARG A 108 -8.79 10.48 6.28
N GLU A 109 -9.25 9.26 6.03
CA GLU A 109 -8.41 8.15 5.58
C GLU A 109 -7.81 8.45 4.21
N LEU A 110 -8.64 8.91 3.27
CA LEU A 110 -8.17 9.35 1.95
C LEU A 110 -7.12 10.47 2.07
N SER A 111 -7.36 11.48 2.91
CA SER A 111 -6.41 12.57 3.13
C SER A 111 -5.08 12.06 3.70
N ALA A 112 -5.13 11.17 4.69
CA ALA A 112 -3.96 10.55 5.28
C ALA A 112 -3.17 9.71 4.26
N MET A 113 -3.84 8.87 3.48
CA MET A 113 -3.23 8.08 2.41
C MET A 113 -2.58 8.99 1.36
N ALA A 114 -3.30 9.99 0.88
CA ALA A 114 -2.79 10.92 -0.12
C ALA A 114 -1.55 11.69 0.37
N THR A 115 -1.53 12.14 1.62
CA THR A 115 -0.37 12.81 2.22
C THR A 115 0.88 11.93 2.12
N ARG A 116 0.77 10.64 2.41
CA ARG A 116 1.88 9.68 2.37
C ARG A 116 2.33 9.39 0.94
N VAL A 117 1.37 9.15 0.06
CA VAL A 117 1.65 8.94 -1.36
C VAL A 117 2.37 10.16 -1.94
N LEU A 118 1.89 11.35 -1.66
CA LEU A 118 2.52 12.59 -2.08
C LEU A 118 3.90 12.80 -1.43
N ALA A 119 4.13 12.32 -0.22
CA ALA A 119 5.45 12.36 0.43
C ALA A 119 6.42 11.31 -0.13
N GLY A 120 5.95 10.34 -0.93
CA GLY A 120 6.75 9.20 -1.41
C GLY A 120 7.01 8.15 -0.33
N ASP A 121 6.26 8.20 0.77
CA ASP A 121 6.39 7.28 1.89
C ASP A 121 5.10 6.45 2.03
N ILE A 122 5.01 5.38 1.25
CA ILE A 122 3.81 4.54 1.12
C ILE A 122 3.84 3.27 1.98
N PHE A 123 4.96 2.97 2.64
CA PHE A 123 5.11 1.77 3.44
C PHE A 123 4.91 2.05 4.94
N GLY A 124 4.32 1.08 5.61
CA GLY A 124 4.10 1.06 7.06
C GLY A 124 2.61 1.06 7.42
N LEU A 125 2.24 0.18 8.36
CA LEU A 125 0.86 0.03 8.83
C LEU A 125 0.34 1.31 9.49
N GLU A 126 1.20 2.05 10.21
CA GLU A 126 0.90 3.33 10.82
C GLU A 126 0.34 4.37 9.85
N LYS A 127 0.48 4.11 8.56
CA LYS A 127 0.00 4.98 7.48
C LYS A 127 -1.37 4.61 6.96
N LEU A 128 -1.86 3.43 7.34
CA LEU A 128 -3.13 2.89 6.90
C LEU A 128 -4.20 2.94 8.00
N VAL A 129 -3.79 3.15 9.24
CA VAL A 129 -4.70 3.19 10.40
C VAL A 129 -5.05 4.63 10.78
N PRO A 130 -6.21 4.84 11.45
CA PRO A 130 -6.62 6.16 11.93
C PRO A 130 -5.58 6.82 12.85
N TRP A 131 -5.55 8.15 12.86
CA TRP A 131 -4.67 8.92 13.73
C TRP A 131 -4.90 8.58 15.21
N GLY A 132 -3.79 8.36 15.93
CA GLY A 132 -3.83 8.00 17.35
C GLY A 132 -3.90 6.49 17.61
N THR A 133 -4.05 5.67 16.58
CA THR A 133 -3.93 4.22 16.71
C THR A 133 -2.49 3.86 17.06
N LYS A 134 -2.31 3.11 18.15
CA LYS A 134 -0.99 2.59 18.51
C LYS A 134 -0.62 1.48 17.54
N VAL A 135 0.53 1.60 16.93
CA VAL A 135 1.12 0.56 16.08
C VAL A 135 2.40 0.07 16.77
N TYR A 136 2.45 -1.22 17.00
CA TYR A 136 3.65 -1.88 17.50
C TYR A 136 4.43 -2.40 16.30
N SER A 137 5.74 -2.17 16.29
CA SER A 137 6.63 -2.65 15.23
C SER A 137 7.89 -3.24 15.82
N THR A 138 8.33 -4.34 15.25
CA THR A 138 9.59 -4.97 15.62
C THR A 138 10.34 -5.41 14.37
N LEU A 139 11.66 -5.42 14.47
CA LEU A 139 12.53 -5.93 13.43
C LEU A 139 12.74 -7.42 13.65
N VAL A 140 12.62 -8.20 12.60
CA VAL A 140 12.84 -9.65 12.61
C VAL A 140 13.92 -9.97 11.58
N GLY A 141 15.05 -10.48 12.05
CA GLY A 141 16.20 -10.81 11.23
C GLY A 141 16.62 -12.27 11.27
N ASP A 142 16.04 -13.05 12.20
CA ASP A 142 16.33 -14.48 12.33
C ASP A 142 15.12 -15.27 12.85
N TYR A 143 15.29 -16.61 12.90
CA TYR A 143 14.26 -17.54 13.35
C TYR A 143 13.86 -17.33 14.83
N GLN A 144 14.81 -16.99 15.68
CA GLN A 144 14.54 -16.79 17.09
C GLN A 144 13.76 -15.51 17.33
N GLU A 145 14.14 -14.42 16.67
CA GLU A 145 13.42 -13.14 16.70
C GLU A 145 12.00 -13.29 16.12
N LYS A 146 11.83 -14.12 15.07
CA LYS A 146 10.51 -14.49 14.54
C LYS A 146 9.63 -15.09 15.62
N SER A 147 10.14 -16.08 16.35
CA SER A 147 9.37 -16.76 17.39
C SER A 147 8.96 -15.82 18.53
N VAL A 148 9.85 -14.89 18.92
CA VAL A 148 9.56 -13.86 19.92
C VAL A 148 8.49 -12.90 19.41
N CYS A 149 8.59 -12.47 18.16
CA CYS A 149 7.61 -11.58 17.53
C CYS A 149 6.20 -12.18 17.52
N ILE A 150 6.08 -13.46 17.13
CA ILE A 150 4.78 -14.17 17.10
C ILE A 150 4.21 -14.28 18.53
N ALA A 151 5.03 -14.61 19.52
CA ALA A 151 4.59 -14.68 20.91
C ALA A 151 4.07 -13.33 21.43
N GLN A 152 4.77 -12.24 21.16
CA GLN A 152 4.36 -10.88 21.54
C GLN A 152 3.06 -10.47 20.86
N MET A 153 2.90 -10.77 19.59
CA MET A 153 1.67 -10.50 18.85
C MET A 153 0.49 -11.31 19.42
N SER A 154 0.70 -12.58 19.74
CA SER A 154 -0.33 -13.43 20.35
C SER A 154 -0.77 -12.92 21.71
N GLU A 155 0.18 -12.52 22.56
CA GLU A 155 -0.09 -11.90 23.87
C GLU A 155 -0.88 -10.61 23.70
N PHE A 156 -0.48 -9.75 22.77
CA PHE A 156 -1.22 -8.52 22.46
C PHE A 156 -2.65 -8.82 22.01
N ALA A 157 -2.85 -9.78 21.10
CA ALA A 157 -4.17 -10.19 20.64
C ALA A 157 -5.04 -10.76 21.78
N GLU A 158 -4.43 -11.47 22.73
CA GLU A 158 -5.11 -11.95 23.94
C GLU A 158 -5.57 -10.81 24.83
N LEU A 159 -4.70 -9.83 25.09
CA LEU A 159 -5.04 -8.62 25.86
C LEU A 159 -6.19 -7.82 25.20
N MET A 160 -6.28 -7.85 23.88
CA MET A 160 -7.36 -7.22 23.12
C MET A 160 -8.63 -8.07 23.05
N GLY A 161 -8.67 -9.24 23.73
CA GLY A 161 -9.85 -10.10 23.82
C GLY A 161 -10.09 -10.97 22.58
N VAL A 162 -9.12 -11.14 21.71
CA VAL A 162 -9.23 -12.01 20.52
C VAL A 162 -9.35 -13.46 20.98
N ARG A 163 -10.38 -14.16 20.53
CA ARG A 163 -10.62 -15.58 20.89
C ARG A 163 -9.49 -16.46 20.40
N ARG A 164 -9.13 -17.49 21.18
CA ARG A 164 -8.02 -18.42 20.92
C ARG A 164 -7.98 -18.94 19.48
N LYS A 165 -9.13 -19.39 18.95
CA LYS A 165 -9.22 -19.90 17.57
C LYS A 165 -8.69 -18.90 16.52
N TYR A 166 -8.99 -17.61 16.69
CA TYR A 166 -8.52 -16.58 15.76
C TYR A 166 -7.05 -16.21 16.00
N ARG A 167 -6.59 -16.26 17.26
CA ARG A 167 -5.17 -16.06 17.58
C ARG A 167 -4.30 -17.12 16.90
N GLU A 168 -4.67 -18.40 17.03
CA GLU A 168 -3.96 -19.51 16.39
C GLU A 168 -3.90 -19.35 14.86
N ALA A 169 -5.00 -18.90 14.23
CA ALA A 169 -5.03 -18.64 12.80
C ALA A 169 -4.13 -17.46 12.40
N ILE A 170 -4.12 -16.37 13.19
CA ILE A 170 -3.26 -15.20 12.97
C ILE A 170 -1.79 -15.61 13.15
N GLU A 171 -1.45 -16.34 14.21
CA GLU A 171 -0.10 -16.88 14.45
C GLU A 171 0.42 -17.67 13.26
N GLN A 172 -0.41 -18.58 12.72
CA GLN A 172 -0.05 -19.38 11.55
C GLN A 172 0.18 -18.51 10.31
N CYS A 173 -0.70 -17.54 10.05
CA CYS A 173 -0.51 -16.61 8.92
C CYS A 173 0.77 -15.78 9.06
N VAL A 174 1.03 -15.24 10.25
CA VAL A 174 2.22 -14.42 10.50
C VAL A 174 3.50 -15.27 10.47
N ASP A 175 3.45 -16.50 10.99
CA ASP A 175 4.57 -17.45 10.88
C ASP A 175 4.98 -17.67 9.41
N GLU A 176 4.01 -17.95 8.55
CA GLU A 176 4.23 -18.14 7.12
C GLU A 176 4.76 -16.88 6.43
N MET A 177 4.17 -15.73 6.72
CA MET A 177 4.63 -14.46 6.16
C MET A 177 6.07 -14.13 6.55
N LEU A 178 6.44 -14.35 7.82
CA LEU A 178 7.80 -14.12 8.31
C LEU A 178 8.79 -15.15 7.76
N MET A 179 8.36 -16.40 7.59
CA MET A 179 9.19 -17.43 6.94
C MET A 179 9.50 -17.02 5.50
N ASN A 180 8.49 -16.64 4.73
CA ASN A 180 8.69 -16.18 3.36
C ASN A 180 9.61 -14.94 3.31
N ALA A 181 9.43 -13.99 4.24
CA ALA A 181 10.26 -12.79 4.29
C ALA A 181 11.73 -13.07 4.68
N LEU A 182 11.97 -14.06 5.53
CA LEU A 182 13.31 -14.39 6.03
C LEU A 182 14.07 -15.32 5.09
N TYR A 183 13.39 -16.30 4.48
CA TYR A 183 14.05 -17.38 3.75
C TYR A 183 13.82 -17.33 2.24
N ASP A 184 12.62 -16.94 1.79
CA ASP A 184 12.27 -17.00 0.37
C ASP A 184 12.49 -15.65 -0.34
N ALA A 185 12.27 -14.53 0.35
CA ALA A 185 12.41 -13.20 -0.26
C ALA A 185 13.86 -12.73 -0.47
N PRO A 186 14.85 -13.09 0.38
CA PRO A 186 16.22 -12.64 0.18
C PRO A 186 16.84 -13.24 -1.10
N VAL A 187 17.34 -12.35 -1.97
CA VAL A 187 17.99 -12.73 -3.21
C VAL A 187 19.40 -12.12 -3.31
N ASP A 188 20.28 -12.76 -4.06
CA ASP A 188 21.59 -12.25 -4.39
C ASP A 188 21.52 -11.19 -5.52
N GLU A 189 22.66 -10.67 -5.95
CA GLU A 189 22.76 -9.68 -7.02
C GLU A 189 22.24 -10.19 -8.37
N GLN A 190 22.19 -11.51 -8.56
CA GLN A 190 21.66 -12.17 -9.75
C GLN A 190 20.16 -12.49 -9.64
N GLY A 191 19.54 -12.19 -8.51
CA GLY A 191 18.12 -12.46 -8.26
C GLY A 191 17.81 -13.92 -7.82
N LYS A 192 18.84 -14.71 -7.48
CA LYS A 192 18.67 -16.07 -6.96
C LYS A 192 18.41 -16.02 -5.46
N GLN A 193 17.46 -16.81 -4.97
CA GLN A 193 17.17 -16.93 -3.54
C GLN A 193 18.41 -17.49 -2.78
N ILE A 194 18.74 -16.84 -1.66
CA ILE A 194 19.99 -17.12 -0.93
C ILE A 194 19.82 -18.28 0.07
N PHE A 195 18.61 -18.42 0.64
CA PHE A 195 18.38 -19.29 1.80
C PHE A 195 17.51 -20.52 1.53
N THR A 196 17.07 -20.74 0.30
CA THR A 196 16.15 -21.83 -0.07
C THR A 196 16.66 -23.23 0.31
N GLU A 197 17.99 -23.43 0.33
CA GLU A 197 18.62 -24.73 0.62
C GLU A 197 19.13 -24.84 2.07
N ILE A 198 18.93 -23.78 2.88
CA ILE A 198 19.42 -23.77 4.26
C ILE A 198 18.36 -24.34 5.19
N PRO A 199 18.73 -25.25 6.14
CA PRO A 199 17.78 -25.75 7.13
C PRO A 199 17.14 -24.62 7.93
N ILE A 200 15.81 -24.63 8.06
CA ILE A 200 14.98 -23.56 8.62
C ILE A 200 15.44 -23.06 10.00
N LYS A 201 16.08 -23.90 10.81
CA LYS A 201 16.61 -23.52 12.13
C LYS A 201 18.05 -23.02 12.11
N THR A 202 18.67 -22.95 10.96
CA THR A 202 20.02 -22.42 10.86
C THR A 202 19.98 -20.91 11.09
N ARG A 203 20.91 -20.43 11.92
CA ARG A 203 21.02 -18.99 12.17
C ARG A 203 21.40 -18.28 10.88
N ILE A 204 20.47 -17.49 10.35
CA ILE A 204 20.71 -16.59 9.22
C ILE A 204 21.03 -15.21 9.76
N SER A 205 21.87 -14.47 9.04
CA SER A 205 22.11 -13.05 9.32
C SER A 205 21.85 -12.28 8.03
N LEU A 206 20.76 -11.54 8.01
CA LEU A 206 20.43 -10.66 6.89
C LEU A 206 21.30 -9.41 6.98
N ARG A 207 22.30 -9.29 6.09
CA ARG A 207 23.09 -8.07 5.99
C ARG A 207 22.23 -6.91 5.48
N VAL A 208 22.46 -5.74 6.03
CA VAL A 208 21.75 -4.49 5.66
C VAL A 208 21.90 -4.16 4.17
N GLU A 209 22.96 -4.63 3.55
CA GLU A 209 23.34 -4.38 2.15
C GLU A 209 22.53 -5.18 1.12
N GLN A 210 21.92 -6.29 1.51
CA GLN A 210 21.09 -7.14 0.63
C GLN A 210 19.67 -6.58 0.39
N LYS A 211 19.44 -5.35 0.79
CA LYS A 211 18.12 -4.71 0.95
C LYS A 211 17.64 -3.88 -0.22
N ALA A 212 18.36 -3.69 -1.26
CA ALA A 212 18.06 -2.56 -2.14
C ALA A 212 18.19 -2.84 -3.63
N SER A 213 17.66 -3.93 -4.12
CA SER A 213 17.66 -4.11 -5.57
C SER A 213 16.29 -3.99 -6.22
N ARG A 214 15.50 -2.94 -5.88
CA ARG A 214 14.54 -2.35 -6.84
C ARG A 214 13.91 -1.07 -6.25
N GLY A 215 14.33 0.07 -6.80
CA GLY A 215 13.72 1.38 -6.55
C GLY A 215 14.43 2.19 -5.46
N GLY A 216 15.09 3.27 -5.86
CA GLY A 216 15.95 4.18 -5.08
C GLY A 216 15.35 4.79 -3.81
N GLY A 217 15.09 3.99 -2.82
CA GLY A 217 14.66 4.39 -1.49
C GLY A 217 15.59 3.82 -0.42
N LYS A 218 15.81 4.58 0.63
CA LYS A 218 16.66 4.24 1.77
C LYS A 218 16.48 2.80 2.21
N SER A 219 17.58 2.06 2.33
CA SER A 219 17.62 0.67 2.79
C SER A 219 16.84 0.48 4.10
N ARG A 220 15.78 -0.32 4.08
CA ARG A 220 15.02 -0.73 5.27
C ARG A 220 15.42 -2.15 5.69
N PRO A 221 15.30 -2.50 6.97
CA PRO A 221 15.60 -3.84 7.48
C PRO A 221 14.73 -4.93 6.82
N ALA A 222 15.21 -6.17 6.85
CA ALA A 222 14.74 -7.31 6.07
C ALA A 222 13.26 -7.63 6.25
N ALA A 223 12.75 -7.56 7.48
CA ALA A 223 11.32 -7.67 7.76
C ALA A 223 10.95 -6.76 8.92
N ILE A 224 9.85 -6.05 8.80
CA ILE A 224 9.21 -5.32 9.89
C ILE A 224 7.85 -5.96 10.08
N ALA A 225 7.63 -6.60 11.23
CA ALA A 225 6.30 -6.97 11.67
C ALA A 225 5.69 -5.79 12.41
N ALA A 226 4.48 -5.36 12.02
CA ALA A 226 3.73 -4.30 12.69
C ALA A 226 2.31 -4.82 13.00
N PHE A 227 1.80 -4.53 14.21
CA PHE A 227 0.49 -4.96 14.70
C PHE A 227 -0.11 -3.96 15.69
#